data_4be5726af8104931639c527766d22100
#
_entry.id   4be5726af8104931639c527766d22100
#
_cell.length_a   1.000
_cell.length_b   1.000
_cell.length_c   1.000
_cell.angle_alpha   90.00
_cell.angle_beta   90.00
_cell.angle_gamma   90.00
#
_symmetry.space_group_name_H-M   'P 1'
#
loop_
_entity.id
_entity.type
_entity.pdbx_description
1 polymer ?
#
loop_
_entity_poly.entity_id
_entity_poly.type
_entity_poly.pdbx_seq_one_letter_code
_entity_poly.pdbx_strand_id
1 'polypeptide(L)'
;MTKKFNGVQSTKRQEGIGLPAAIFVITLMAGIAIAVNLLVEQNAESFTEDLNFTRAFYAAESGAGFAMNTIFPPEEYPAYATTAECAAGPRVYNFIVDGINQCSASVSCALITISGRNYATIESAGTCGDVARSIQVRTAY
;
A
#
# COMPACT_ATOMS: atom_id res chain seq x y z
N MET A 1 -12.17 58.42 66.75
CA MET A 1 -10.86 57.89 66.29
C MET A 1 -11.08 57.17 65.01
N THR A 2 -10.85 57.81 63.85
CA THR A 2 -11.03 57.25 62.50
C THR A 2 -9.66 57.07 61.91
N LYS A 3 -9.30 55.81 61.73
CA LYS A 3 -8.01 55.40 61.11
C LYS A 3 -8.19 55.28 59.63
N LYS A 4 -7.61 56.24 58.89
CA LYS A 4 -7.59 56.31 57.41
C LYS A 4 -6.53 55.31 56.87
N PHE A 5 -6.95 54.23 56.23
CA PHE A 5 -6.05 53.34 55.52
C PHE A 5 -5.83 53.89 54.10
N ASN A 6 -4.67 54.48 53.88
CA ASN A 6 -4.19 54.79 52.53
C ASN A 6 -3.55 53.50 51.91
N GLY A 7 -4.31 52.80 51.09
CA GLY A 7 -3.75 51.74 50.25
C GLY A 7 -3.13 52.38 49.03
N VAL A 8 -1.81 52.48 49.00
CA VAL A 8 -1.04 52.77 47.74
C VAL A 8 -1.09 51.59 46.88
N GLN A 9 -1.95 51.62 45.88
CA GLN A 9 -1.88 50.65 44.78
C GLN A 9 -0.67 50.98 43.91
N SER A 10 0.40 50.20 44.06
CA SER A 10 1.54 50.19 43.16
C SER A 10 1.10 49.55 41.82
N THR A 11 0.72 50.39 40.85
CA THR A 11 0.57 49.99 39.49
C THR A 11 1.96 49.64 38.93
N LYS A 12 2.31 48.34 38.96
CA LYS A 12 3.46 47.84 38.22
C LYS A 12 3.28 48.21 36.77
N ARG A 13 4.10 49.13 36.25
CA ARG A 13 4.26 49.38 34.83
C ARG A 13 4.64 48.05 34.17
N GLN A 14 3.72 47.46 33.40
CA GLN A 14 4.03 46.40 32.48
C GLN A 14 4.83 47.02 31.35
N GLU A 15 6.14 46.93 31.45
CA GLU A 15 7.06 47.33 30.37
C GLU A 15 6.82 46.47 29.16
N GLY A 16 6.72 47.06 27.97
CA GLY A 16 6.27 46.60 26.67
C GLY A 16 7.00 45.40 26.02
N ILE A 17 7.21 44.30 26.76
CA ILE A 17 7.76 43.04 26.22
C ILE A 17 6.68 42.20 25.52
N GLY A 18 5.39 42.57 25.63
CA GLY A 18 4.29 41.77 25.10
C GLY A 18 4.26 41.70 23.59
N LEU A 19 4.62 42.74 22.88
CA LEU A 19 4.56 42.78 21.42
C LEU A 19 5.65 41.95 20.74
N PRO A 20 6.93 42.02 21.14
CA PRO A 20 7.95 41.12 20.60
C PRO A 20 7.69 39.65 20.93
N ALA A 21 7.20 39.34 22.12
CA ALA A 21 6.86 37.97 22.51
C ALA A 21 5.68 37.42 21.71
N ALA A 22 4.67 38.23 21.41
CA ALA A 22 3.54 37.84 20.61
C ALA A 22 3.98 37.50 19.16
N ILE A 23 4.82 38.33 18.56
CA ILE A 23 5.36 38.07 17.20
C ILE A 23 6.18 36.79 17.19
N PHE A 24 7.00 36.56 18.19
CA PHE A 24 7.81 35.34 18.29
C PHE A 24 6.94 34.08 18.41
N VAL A 25 5.90 34.09 19.21
CA VAL A 25 4.96 32.97 19.33
C VAL A 25 4.24 32.68 18.01
N ILE A 26 3.76 33.73 17.32
CA ILE A 26 3.07 33.56 16.03
C ILE A 26 4.01 32.97 14.97
N THR A 27 5.27 33.42 14.91
CA THR A 27 6.24 32.88 13.95
C THR A 27 6.61 31.44 14.25
N LEU A 28 6.74 31.05 15.52
CA LEU A 28 6.95 29.66 15.92
C LEU A 28 5.75 28.79 15.55
N MET A 29 4.53 29.22 15.83
CA MET A 29 3.32 28.47 15.48
C MET A 29 3.18 28.33 13.95
N ALA A 30 3.49 29.35 13.18
CA ALA A 30 3.49 29.28 11.72
C ALA A 30 4.51 28.24 11.21
N GLY A 31 5.72 28.21 11.77
CA GLY A 31 6.73 27.22 11.44
C GLY A 31 6.30 25.78 11.73
N ILE A 32 5.69 25.54 12.89
CA ILE A 32 5.14 24.23 13.27
C ILE A 32 4.01 23.82 12.31
N ALA A 33 3.11 24.73 11.99
CA ALA A 33 2.00 24.44 11.07
C ALA A 33 2.48 24.01 9.69
N ILE A 34 3.52 24.64 9.15
CA ILE A 34 4.13 24.24 7.87
C ILE A 34 4.76 22.86 7.99
N ALA A 35 5.52 22.59 9.06
CA ALA A 35 6.16 21.29 9.26
C ALA A 35 5.14 20.15 9.37
N VAL A 36 4.03 20.35 10.07
CA VAL A 36 2.95 19.36 10.20
C VAL A 36 2.29 19.08 8.84
N ASN A 37 2.03 20.11 8.04
CA ASN A 37 1.43 19.93 6.71
C ASN A 37 2.34 19.08 5.79
N LEU A 38 3.64 19.33 5.78
CA LEU A 38 4.59 18.52 5.00
C LEU A 38 4.61 17.06 5.44
N LEU A 39 4.56 16.79 6.75
CA LEU A 39 4.52 15.43 7.29
C LEU A 39 3.22 14.70 6.93
N VAL A 40 2.08 15.40 6.94
CA VAL A 40 0.78 14.81 6.58
C VAL A 40 0.76 14.43 5.10
N GLU A 41 1.29 15.28 4.22
CA GLU A 41 1.37 15.02 2.78
C GLU A 41 2.23 13.79 2.48
N GLN A 42 3.43 13.70 3.06
CA GLN A 42 4.32 12.53 2.92
C GLN A 42 3.69 11.24 3.45
N ASN A 43 3.00 11.30 4.57
CA ASN A 43 2.32 10.12 5.14
C ASN A 43 1.15 9.66 4.29
N ALA A 44 0.39 10.57 3.68
CA ALA A 44 -0.71 10.22 2.79
C ALA A 44 -0.23 9.52 1.51
N GLU A 45 0.89 9.97 0.94
CA GLU A 45 1.51 9.34 -0.22
C GLU A 45 2.00 7.92 0.10
N SER A 46 2.74 7.75 1.20
CA SER A 46 3.22 6.45 1.67
C SER A 46 2.06 5.47 1.96
N PHE A 47 0.97 5.95 2.55
CA PHE A 47 -0.20 5.11 2.81
C PHE A 47 -0.88 4.63 1.52
N THR A 48 -0.95 5.48 0.51
CA THR A 48 -1.52 5.11 -0.80
C THR A 48 -0.64 4.06 -1.50
N GLU A 49 0.67 4.20 -1.38
CA GLU A 49 1.63 3.24 -1.93
C GLU A 49 1.50 1.87 -1.24
N ASP A 50 1.43 1.82 0.09
CA ASP A 50 1.23 0.59 0.87
C ASP A 50 -0.10 -0.12 0.53
N LEU A 51 -1.16 0.65 0.31
CA LEU A 51 -2.43 0.11 -0.17
C LEU A 51 -2.28 -0.53 -1.55
N ASN A 52 -1.62 0.14 -2.47
CA ASN A 52 -1.40 -0.38 -3.82
C ASN A 52 -0.49 -1.62 -3.80
N PHE A 53 0.49 -1.71 -2.90
CA PHE A 53 1.27 -2.92 -2.68
C PHE A 53 0.40 -4.12 -2.28
N THR A 54 -0.49 -3.91 -1.32
CA THR A 54 -1.42 -4.94 -0.86
C THR A 54 -2.36 -5.38 -1.97
N ARG A 55 -2.92 -4.44 -2.72
CA ARG A 55 -3.80 -4.71 -3.86
C ARG A 55 -3.08 -5.44 -4.99
N ALA A 56 -1.85 -5.06 -5.31
CA ALA A 56 -1.02 -5.73 -6.31
C ALA A 56 -0.71 -7.18 -5.91
N PHE A 57 -0.47 -7.42 -4.61
CA PHE A 57 -0.28 -8.78 -4.09
C PHE A 57 -1.55 -9.64 -4.27
N TYR A 58 -2.72 -9.13 -3.88
CA TYR A 58 -3.98 -9.85 -4.09
C TYR A 58 -4.33 -10.06 -5.56
N ALA A 59 -3.98 -9.11 -6.43
CA ALA A 59 -4.12 -9.30 -7.87
C ALA A 59 -3.23 -10.43 -8.38
N ALA A 60 -1.96 -10.50 -7.92
CA ALA A 60 -1.05 -11.59 -8.26
C ALA A 60 -1.58 -12.95 -7.77
N GLU A 61 -2.05 -13.03 -6.53
CA GLU A 61 -2.61 -14.24 -5.94
C GLU A 61 -3.87 -14.71 -6.70
N SER A 62 -4.78 -13.79 -7.01
CA SER A 62 -5.98 -14.07 -7.80
C SER A 62 -5.62 -14.57 -9.20
N GLY A 63 -4.65 -13.94 -9.86
CA GLY A 63 -4.15 -14.37 -11.17
C GLY A 63 -3.58 -15.78 -11.15
N ALA A 64 -2.76 -16.09 -10.13
CA ALA A 64 -2.23 -17.44 -9.94
C ALA A 64 -3.34 -18.46 -9.69
N GLY A 65 -4.34 -18.12 -8.88
CA GLY A 65 -5.51 -18.98 -8.62
C GLY A 65 -6.30 -19.28 -9.88
N PHE A 66 -6.57 -18.29 -10.74
CA PHE A 66 -7.23 -18.49 -12.02
C PHE A 66 -6.39 -19.37 -12.96
N ALA A 67 -5.09 -19.12 -13.03
CA ALA A 67 -4.18 -19.95 -13.84
C ALA A 67 -4.13 -21.39 -13.34
N MET A 68 -4.04 -21.61 -12.03
CA MET A 68 -4.08 -22.95 -11.43
C MET A 68 -5.37 -23.68 -11.77
N ASN A 69 -6.51 -23.04 -11.68
CA ASN A 69 -7.79 -23.65 -12.04
C ASN A 69 -7.91 -23.98 -13.54
N THR A 70 -7.23 -23.22 -14.40
CA THR A 70 -7.19 -23.48 -15.84
C THR A 70 -6.19 -24.59 -16.19
N ILE A 71 -5.03 -24.61 -15.55
CA ILE A 71 -3.97 -25.60 -15.80
C ILE A 71 -4.31 -26.97 -15.17
N PHE A 72 -4.95 -26.93 -14.00
CA PHE A 72 -5.37 -28.12 -13.23
C PHE A 72 -6.86 -28.06 -12.94
N PRO A 73 -7.74 -28.22 -13.94
CA PRO A 73 -9.18 -28.21 -13.72
C PRO A 73 -9.57 -29.33 -12.77
N PRO A 74 -10.28 -29.02 -11.66
CA PRO A 74 -10.56 -29.99 -10.60
C PRO A 74 -11.44 -31.15 -11.06
N GLU A 75 -12.20 -30.97 -12.11
CA GLU A 75 -13.09 -32.00 -12.68
C GLU A 75 -12.33 -33.05 -13.48
N GLU A 76 -11.16 -32.72 -14.00
CA GLU A 76 -10.37 -33.60 -14.88
C GLU A 76 -9.10 -34.14 -14.18
N TYR A 77 -8.79 -33.65 -13.00
CA TYR A 77 -7.64 -34.10 -12.23
C TYR A 77 -7.88 -35.53 -11.67
N PRO A 78 -6.89 -36.44 -11.72
CA PRO A 78 -5.49 -36.30 -12.11
C PRO A 78 -5.16 -36.64 -13.58
N ALA A 79 -6.13 -36.95 -14.39
CA ALA A 79 -5.91 -37.45 -15.76
C ALA A 79 -5.55 -36.35 -16.78
N TYR A 80 -5.63 -35.08 -16.36
CA TYR A 80 -5.46 -33.94 -17.25
C TYR A 80 -4.00 -33.68 -17.65
N ALA A 81 -3.78 -33.49 -18.95
CA ALA A 81 -2.46 -33.17 -19.50
C ALA A 81 -2.29 -31.64 -19.59
N THR A 82 -1.56 -31.08 -18.64
CA THR A 82 -1.39 -29.64 -18.46
C THR A 82 -0.41 -28.97 -19.41
N THR A 83 0.27 -29.75 -20.26
CA THR A 83 1.34 -29.26 -21.13
C THR A 83 0.89 -28.22 -22.14
N ALA A 84 -0.29 -28.39 -22.73
CA ALA A 84 -0.83 -27.47 -23.74
C ALA A 84 -1.22 -26.12 -23.11
N GLU A 85 -1.88 -26.15 -21.96
CA GLU A 85 -2.34 -24.95 -21.29
C GLU A 85 -1.18 -24.12 -20.72
N CYS A 86 -0.15 -24.77 -20.19
CA CYS A 86 1.05 -24.10 -19.72
C CYS A 86 1.87 -23.50 -20.89
N ALA A 87 1.88 -24.16 -22.05
CA ALA A 87 2.60 -23.69 -23.24
C ALA A 87 1.87 -22.57 -24.00
N ALA A 88 0.61 -22.27 -23.69
CA ALA A 88 -0.19 -21.27 -24.40
C ALA A 88 0.31 -19.82 -24.25
N GLY A 89 1.35 -19.59 -23.44
CA GLY A 89 1.97 -18.29 -23.22
C GLY A 89 1.36 -17.49 -22.06
N PRO A 90 1.85 -16.28 -21.84
CA PRO A 90 1.38 -15.45 -20.72
C PRO A 90 -0.08 -15.04 -20.90
N ARG A 91 -0.84 -15.09 -19.80
CA ARG A 91 -2.25 -14.68 -19.75
C ARG A 91 -2.37 -13.43 -18.88
N VAL A 92 -3.23 -12.50 -19.30
CA VAL A 92 -3.49 -11.27 -18.55
C VAL A 92 -4.93 -11.29 -18.04
N TYR A 93 -5.09 -11.09 -16.76
CA TYR A 93 -6.38 -10.96 -16.07
C TYR A 93 -6.55 -9.51 -15.61
N ASN A 94 -7.66 -8.88 -15.99
CA ASN A 94 -8.01 -7.54 -15.53
C ASN A 94 -9.15 -7.66 -14.52
N PHE A 95 -8.99 -7.02 -13.37
CA PHE A 95 -9.94 -7.11 -12.26
C PHE A 95 -10.87 -5.89 -12.23
N ILE A 96 -12.17 -6.15 -12.07
CA ILE A 96 -13.22 -5.14 -11.95
C ILE A 96 -13.98 -5.25 -10.62
N VAL A 97 -13.50 -6.12 -9.71
CA VAL A 97 -14.11 -6.35 -8.40
C VAL A 97 -13.60 -5.35 -7.37
N ASP A 98 -14.43 -5.03 -6.40
CA ASP A 98 -14.06 -4.13 -5.31
C ASP A 98 -12.81 -4.63 -4.59
N GLY A 99 -11.97 -3.69 -4.18
CA GLY A 99 -10.68 -3.97 -3.53
C GLY A 99 -9.50 -4.09 -4.49
N ILE A 100 -9.65 -4.72 -5.67
CA ILE A 100 -8.61 -4.85 -6.69
C ILE A 100 -9.05 -4.30 -8.06
N ASN A 101 -10.08 -3.45 -8.06
CA ASN A 101 -10.50 -2.75 -9.28
C ASN A 101 -9.35 -1.94 -9.87
N GLN A 102 -9.22 -1.96 -11.20
CA GLN A 102 -8.12 -1.34 -11.96
C GLN A 102 -6.74 -2.01 -11.75
N CYS A 103 -6.69 -3.15 -11.07
CA CYS A 103 -5.50 -3.98 -11.03
C CYS A 103 -5.53 -5.03 -12.12
N SER A 104 -4.38 -5.53 -12.49
CA SER A 104 -4.24 -6.65 -13.43
C SER A 104 -3.21 -7.65 -12.94
N ALA A 105 -3.28 -8.88 -13.43
CA ALA A 105 -2.26 -9.89 -13.22
C ALA A 105 -1.82 -10.48 -14.55
N SER A 106 -0.51 -10.52 -14.76
CA SER A 106 0.12 -11.22 -15.88
C SER A 106 0.68 -12.54 -15.37
N VAL A 107 0.21 -13.65 -15.93
CA VAL A 107 0.58 -14.99 -15.47
C VAL A 107 1.30 -15.75 -16.58
N SER A 108 2.45 -16.31 -16.25
CA SER A 108 3.22 -17.21 -17.10
C SER A 108 3.37 -18.58 -16.45
N CYS A 109 3.55 -19.61 -17.27
CA CYS A 109 3.73 -20.98 -16.80
C CYS A 109 4.94 -21.60 -17.51
N ALA A 110 5.77 -22.31 -16.74
CA ALA A 110 6.90 -23.08 -17.25
C ALA A 110 6.81 -24.53 -16.77
N LEU A 111 7.03 -25.48 -17.67
CA LEU A 111 7.05 -26.92 -17.37
C LEU A 111 8.46 -27.48 -17.51
N ILE A 112 8.82 -28.32 -16.53
CA ILE A 112 10.07 -29.08 -16.55
C ILE A 112 9.73 -30.52 -16.21
N THR A 113 10.22 -31.48 -16.99
CA THR A 113 10.09 -32.91 -16.70
C THR A 113 11.42 -33.46 -16.20
N ILE A 114 11.42 -34.02 -14.99
CA ILE A 114 12.60 -34.62 -14.36
C ILE A 114 12.24 -36.04 -13.92
N SER A 115 12.98 -37.04 -14.39
CA SER A 115 12.78 -38.46 -14.02
C SER A 115 11.33 -38.94 -14.20
N GLY A 116 10.65 -38.48 -15.27
CA GLY A 116 9.28 -38.87 -15.61
C GLY A 116 8.20 -38.17 -14.78
N ARG A 117 8.56 -37.20 -13.93
CA ARG A 117 7.64 -36.37 -13.16
C ARG A 117 7.63 -34.95 -13.72
N ASN A 118 6.47 -34.39 -13.90
CA ASN A 118 6.28 -33.03 -14.39
C ASN A 118 6.25 -32.03 -13.21
N TYR A 119 6.96 -30.93 -13.39
CA TYR A 119 6.98 -29.81 -12.46
C TYR A 119 6.50 -28.55 -13.20
N ALA A 120 5.39 -28.00 -12.77
CA ALA A 120 4.90 -26.73 -13.28
C ALA A 120 5.30 -25.59 -12.32
N THR A 121 5.82 -24.52 -12.89
CA THR A 121 6.09 -23.27 -12.19
C THR A 121 5.21 -22.20 -12.80
N ILE A 122 4.30 -21.65 -12.01
CA ILE A 122 3.41 -20.56 -12.38
C ILE A 122 3.93 -19.30 -11.72
N GLU A 123 4.22 -18.29 -12.49
CA GLU A 123 4.60 -16.96 -12.03
C GLU A 123 3.49 -15.98 -12.37
N SER A 124 3.01 -15.26 -11.36
CA SER A 124 1.96 -14.25 -11.50
C SER A 124 2.46 -12.90 -11.00
N ALA A 125 2.45 -11.91 -11.88
CA ALA A 125 2.80 -10.53 -11.58
C ALA A 125 1.55 -9.68 -11.56
N GLY A 126 1.13 -9.25 -10.36
CA GLY A 126 0.02 -8.33 -10.14
C GLY A 126 0.49 -6.88 -10.17
N THR A 127 -0.27 -6.01 -10.83
CA THR A 127 0.01 -4.58 -10.91
C THR A 127 -1.21 -3.77 -10.49
N CYS A 128 -1.01 -2.72 -9.67
CA CYS A 128 -2.03 -1.76 -9.26
C CYS A 128 -1.41 -0.37 -9.22
N GLY A 129 -1.86 0.54 -10.09
CA GLY A 129 -1.19 1.81 -10.29
C GLY A 129 0.26 1.59 -10.73
N ASP A 130 1.20 2.24 -10.05
CA ASP A 130 2.64 2.16 -10.35
C ASP A 130 3.34 1.03 -9.58
N VAL A 131 2.59 0.22 -8.83
CA VAL A 131 3.14 -0.83 -7.97
C VAL A 131 2.92 -2.20 -8.59
N ALA A 132 3.96 -3.04 -8.57
CA ALA A 132 3.92 -4.42 -9.01
C ALA A 132 4.40 -5.37 -7.91
N ARG A 133 3.77 -6.56 -7.85
CA ARG A 133 4.15 -7.68 -6.98
C ARG A 133 4.08 -8.98 -7.77
N SER A 134 5.07 -9.84 -7.58
CA SER A 134 5.07 -11.16 -8.21
C SER A 134 5.08 -12.26 -7.16
N ILE A 135 4.34 -13.33 -7.45
CA ILE A 135 4.33 -14.56 -6.68
C ILE A 135 4.64 -15.73 -7.59
N GLN A 136 5.18 -16.79 -7.03
CA GLN A 136 5.52 -18.01 -7.76
C GLN A 136 4.91 -19.21 -7.04
N VAL A 137 4.18 -20.02 -7.79
CA VAL A 137 3.60 -21.28 -7.34
C VAL A 137 4.26 -22.42 -8.08
N ARG A 138 4.73 -23.44 -7.34
CA ARG A 138 5.31 -24.65 -7.93
C ARG A 138 4.48 -25.87 -7.53
N THR A 139 4.21 -26.69 -8.50
CA THR A 139 3.49 -27.97 -8.31
C THR A 139 4.20 -29.08 -9.05
N ALA A 140 4.03 -30.32 -8.55
CA ALA A 140 4.54 -31.53 -9.15
C ALA A 140 3.41 -32.54 -9.34
N TYR A 141 3.36 -33.27 -10.47
CA TYR A 141 2.32 -34.25 -10.80
C TYR A 141 2.85 -35.37 -11.70
#